data_44a3c21fd261137a44a975bf344e0062
#
_entry.id   44a3c21fd261137a44a975bf344e0062
#
_cell.length_a   1.000
_cell.length_b   1.000
_cell.length_c   1.000
_cell.angle_alpha   90.00
_cell.angle_beta   90.00
_cell.angle_gamma   90.00
#
_symmetry.space_group_name_H-M   'P 1'
#
loop_
_entity.id
_entity.type
_entity.pdbx_description
1 polymer ?
#
loop_
_entity_poly.entity_id
_entity_poly.type
_entity_poly.pdbx_seq_one_letter_code
_entity_poly.pdbx_strand_id
1 'polypeptide(L)'
;MAVTDARYPIGQYEPQPYSEAQKEEWLADIQFLPNAIENAIHNLDESQLATPYRDGGWTVHQLVHHVADSHMQAFVRFKLGYLEDNPTIKPYNEGDWVTTSDVQNLPVNISITLLFALHARWYAFLKSLEGNDWDKTIFHPGHEKK
;
A
#
# COMPACT_ATOMS: atom_id res chain seq x y z
N MET A 1 11.52 -7.15 -28.02
CA MET A 1 11.16 -6.39 -26.80
C MET A 1 10.59 -7.35 -25.79
N ALA A 2 11.13 -7.39 -24.58
CA ALA A 2 10.53 -8.20 -23.52
C ALA A 2 9.14 -7.62 -23.21
N VAL A 3 8.10 -8.47 -23.25
CA VAL A 3 6.74 -8.07 -22.86
C VAL A 3 6.80 -7.83 -21.35
N THR A 4 6.68 -6.60 -20.94
CA THR A 4 6.65 -6.25 -19.50
C THR A 4 5.36 -6.83 -18.92
N ASP A 5 5.46 -7.67 -17.90
CA ASP A 5 4.28 -8.21 -17.22
C ASP A 5 3.52 -7.05 -16.55
N ALA A 6 2.29 -6.82 -16.99
CA ALA A 6 1.46 -5.71 -16.50
C ALA A 6 1.13 -5.79 -15.00
N ARG A 7 1.36 -6.95 -14.37
CA ARG A 7 1.27 -7.12 -12.90
C ARG A 7 2.45 -6.47 -12.18
N TYR A 8 3.59 -6.35 -12.86
CA TYR A 8 4.83 -5.82 -12.31
C TYR A 8 5.46 -4.79 -13.27
N PRO A 9 4.80 -3.66 -13.52
CA PRO A 9 5.22 -2.71 -14.54
C PRO A 9 6.57 -2.07 -14.25
N ILE A 10 6.99 -2.03 -12.98
CA ILE A 10 8.30 -1.55 -12.53
C ILE A 10 9.21 -2.68 -12.03
N GLY A 11 8.85 -3.94 -12.30
CA GLY A 11 9.54 -5.13 -11.79
C GLY A 11 9.04 -5.58 -10.41
N GLN A 12 9.59 -6.70 -9.95
CA GLN A 12 9.34 -7.20 -8.62
C GLN A 12 10.31 -6.58 -7.61
N TYR A 13 9.87 -6.44 -6.37
CA TYR A 13 10.72 -5.94 -5.30
C TYR A 13 11.89 -6.90 -5.04
N GLU A 14 13.10 -6.36 -5.04
CA GLU A 14 14.31 -7.05 -4.62
C GLU A 14 14.77 -6.45 -3.29
N PRO A 15 14.95 -7.28 -2.23
CA PRO A 15 15.44 -6.79 -0.94
C PRO A 15 16.76 -6.04 -1.08
N GLN A 16 16.82 -4.84 -0.53
CA GLN A 16 18.01 -4.01 -0.49
C GLN A 16 18.62 -4.02 0.91
N PRO A 17 19.96 -3.93 1.04
CA PRO A 17 20.58 -3.75 2.34
C PRO A 17 20.08 -2.48 3.02
N TYR A 18 19.89 -2.56 4.34
CA TYR A 18 19.54 -1.36 5.10
C TYR A 18 20.67 -0.33 5.04
N SER A 19 20.28 0.92 4.82
CA SER A 19 21.14 2.09 4.99
C SER A 19 20.27 3.29 5.38
N GLU A 20 20.84 4.29 6.02
CA GLU A 20 20.09 5.51 6.36
C GLU A 20 19.59 6.23 5.09
N ALA A 21 20.38 6.23 4.01
CA ALA A 21 19.95 6.82 2.74
C ALA A 21 18.74 6.07 2.15
N GLN A 22 18.73 4.75 2.19
CA GLN A 22 17.60 3.93 1.72
C GLN A 22 16.36 4.14 2.59
N LYS A 23 16.53 4.25 3.90
CA LYS A 23 15.44 4.57 4.83
C LYS A 23 14.79 5.92 4.48
N GLU A 24 15.59 6.95 4.24
CA GLU A 24 15.07 8.27 3.87
C GLU A 24 14.29 8.24 2.54
N GLU A 25 14.74 7.46 1.56
CA GLU A 25 13.99 7.24 0.31
C GLU A 25 12.63 6.58 0.58
N TRP A 26 12.60 5.48 1.33
CA TRP A 26 11.33 4.79 1.65
C TRP A 26 10.37 5.66 2.47
N LEU A 27 10.89 6.46 3.39
CA LEU A 27 10.08 7.43 4.15
C LEU A 27 9.50 8.51 3.24
N ALA A 28 10.27 9.00 2.27
CA ALA A 28 9.78 9.95 1.28
C ALA A 28 8.69 9.34 0.39
N ASP A 29 8.84 8.08 -0.03
CA ASP A 29 7.82 7.36 -0.79
C ASP A 29 6.51 7.23 0.00
N ILE A 30 6.57 6.88 1.28
CA ILE A 30 5.39 6.83 2.16
C ILE A 30 4.77 8.23 2.31
N GLN A 31 5.58 9.27 2.48
CA GLN A 31 5.09 10.63 2.67
C GLN A 31 4.34 11.15 1.44
N PHE A 32 4.85 10.90 0.23
CA PHE A 32 4.37 11.51 -1.00
C PHE A 32 3.48 10.60 -1.87
N LEU A 33 3.28 9.34 -1.49
CA LEU A 33 2.43 8.43 -2.27
C LEU A 33 1.02 8.97 -2.53
N PRO A 34 0.30 9.56 -1.55
CA PRO A 34 -1.04 10.11 -1.80
C PRO A 34 -1.03 11.20 -2.88
N ASN A 35 -0.03 12.07 -2.87
CA ASN A 35 0.14 13.09 -3.92
C ASN A 35 0.39 12.47 -5.29
N ALA A 36 1.22 11.42 -5.35
CA ALA A 36 1.51 10.72 -6.60
C ALA A 36 0.27 10.04 -7.19
N ILE A 37 -0.56 9.41 -6.36
CA ILE A 37 -1.82 8.80 -6.78
C ILE A 37 -2.79 9.89 -7.27
N GLU A 38 -2.99 10.95 -6.50
CA GLU A 38 -3.86 12.06 -6.89
C GLU A 38 -3.44 12.65 -8.24
N ASN A 39 -2.16 12.92 -8.42
CA ASN A 39 -1.62 13.44 -9.68
C ASN A 39 -1.81 12.48 -10.86
N ALA A 40 -1.69 11.17 -10.61
CA ALA A 40 -1.83 10.17 -11.66
C ALA A 40 -3.25 10.05 -12.20
N ILE A 41 -4.27 10.33 -11.37
CA ILE A 41 -5.67 10.07 -11.71
C ILE A 41 -6.54 11.31 -11.84
N HIS A 42 -6.07 12.51 -11.48
CA HIS A 42 -6.92 13.70 -11.40
C HIS A 42 -7.57 14.11 -12.72
N ASN A 43 -6.98 13.75 -13.86
CA ASN A 43 -7.53 14.01 -15.20
C ASN A 43 -8.34 12.84 -15.77
N LEU A 44 -8.50 11.75 -15.03
CA LEU A 44 -9.27 10.61 -15.51
C LEU A 44 -10.77 10.85 -15.31
N ASP A 45 -11.54 10.60 -16.36
CA ASP A 45 -13.00 10.60 -16.28
C ASP A 45 -13.54 9.25 -15.71
N GLU A 46 -14.84 9.17 -15.47
CA GLU A 46 -15.48 7.97 -14.94
C GLU A 46 -15.26 6.74 -15.82
N SER A 47 -15.27 6.90 -17.13
CA SER A 47 -15.02 5.79 -18.08
C SER A 47 -13.59 5.28 -17.97
N GLN A 48 -12.64 6.18 -17.85
CA GLN A 48 -11.23 5.82 -17.67
C GLN A 48 -10.98 5.18 -16.30
N LEU A 49 -11.60 5.67 -15.23
CA LEU A 49 -11.54 5.05 -13.90
C LEU A 49 -12.17 3.65 -13.88
N ALA A 50 -13.20 3.40 -14.70
CA ALA A 50 -13.83 2.10 -14.86
C ALA A 50 -13.04 1.13 -15.76
N THR A 51 -11.91 1.56 -16.33
CA THR A 51 -11.08 0.74 -17.21
C THR A 51 -10.15 -0.15 -16.38
N PRO A 52 -10.07 -1.47 -16.67
CA PRO A 52 -9.09 -2.34 -16.03
C PRO A 52 -7.66 -1.91 -16.37
N TYR A 53 -6.76 -1.98 -15.39
CA TYR A 53 -5.34 -1.63 -15.60
C TYR A 53 -4.59 -2.70 -16.43
N ARG A 54 -5.16 -3.89 -16.57
CA ARG A 54 -4.73 -5.00 -17.43
C ARG A 54 -5.90 -5.91 -17.73
N ASP A 55 -5.76 -6.80 -18.71
CA ASP A 55 -6.78 -7.81 -19.01
C ASP A 55 -7.07 -8.69 -17.78
N GLY A 56 -8.35 -8.77 -17.40
CA GLY A 56 -8.80 -9.51 -16.22
C GLY A 56 -8.38 -8.92 -14.87
N GLY A 57 -7.79 -7.73 -14.88
CA GLY A 57 -7.39 -7.00 -13.68
C GLY A 57 -8.50 -6.13 -13.11
N TRP A 58 -8.21 -5.53 -11.96
CA TRP A 58 -9.11 -4.55 -11.36
C TRP A 58 -9.16 -3.26 -12.19
N THR A 59 -10.27 -2.55 -12.09
CA THR A 59 -10.36 -1.19 -12.62
C THR A 59 -9.45 -0.24 -11.84
N VAL A 60 -9.11 0.91 -12.45
CA VAL A 60 -8.36 1.97 -11.75
C VAL A 60 -9.10 2.40 -10.49
N HIS A 61 -10.44 2.51 -10.56
CA HIS A 61 -11.31 2.81 -9.40
C HIS A 61 -11.10 1.79 -8.26
N GLN A 62 -11.18 0.51 -8.55
CA GLN A 62 -10.95 -0.55 -7.55
C GLN A 62 -9.52 -0.52 -7.00
N LEU A 63 -8.53 -0.25 -7.86
CA LEU A 63 -7.14 -0.21 -7.45
C LEU A 63 -6.87 0.92 -6.44
N VAL A 64 -7.43 2.11 -6.65
CA VAL A 64 -7.28 3.23 -5.70
C VAL A 64 -7.88 2.90 -4.34
N HIS A 65 -9.08 2.33 -4.30
CA HIS A 65 -9.69 1.89 -3.05
C HIS A 65 -8.90 0.76 -2.38
N HIS A 66 -8.39 -0.19 -3.18
CA HIS A 66 -7.51 -1.26 -2.68
C HIS A 66 -6.24 -0.71 -2.02
N VAL A 67 -5.61 0.30 -2.60
CA VAL A 67 -4.42 0.92 -2.00
C VAL A 67 -4.74 1.48 -0.62
N ALA A 68 -5.89 2.14 -0.45
CA ALA A 68 -6.33 2.63 0.85
C ALA A 68 -6.52 1.49 1.86
N ASP A 69 -7.20 0.42 1.49
CA ASP A 69 -7.41 -0.77 2.34
C ASP A 69 -6.09 -1.43 2.71
N SER A 70 -5.23 -1.65 1.73
CA SER A 70 -3.91 -2.28 1.91
C SER A 70 -3.01 -1.46 2.85
N HIS A 71 -3.02 -0.15 2.71
CA HIS A 71 -2.18 0.73 3.53
C HIS A 71 -2.72 0.89 4.95
N MET A 72 -4.04 0.80 5.17
CA MET A 72 -4.59 0.67 6.52
C MET A 72 -4.11 -0.61 7.20
N GLN A 73 -4.12 -1.74 6.50
CA GLN A 73 -3.59 -3.00 7.01
C GLN A 73 -2.10 -2.89 7.33
N ALA A 74 -1.31 -2.30 6.44
CA ALA A 74 0.12 -2.09 6.66
C ALA A 74 0.39 -1.19 7.88
N PHE A 75 -0.32 -0.10 8.03
CA PHE A 75 -0.21 0.80 9.18
C PHE A 75 -0.47 0.08 10.51
N VAL A 76 -1.53 -0.73 10.56
CA VAL A 76 -1.86 -1.54 11.76
C VAL A 76 -0.75 -2.55 12.05
N ARG A 77 -0.24 -3.24 11.02
CA ARG A 77 0.82 -4.24 11.16
C ARG A 77 2.13 -3.63 11.67
N PHE A 78 2.51 -2.46 11.18
CA PHE A 78 3.67 -1.73 11.68
C PHE A 78 3.52 -1.37 13.17
N LYS A 79 2.36 -0.87 13.57
CA LYS A 79 2.12 -0.54 14.99
C LYS A 79 2.11 -1.76 15.88
N LEU A 80 1.47 -2.85 15.45
CA LEU A 80 1.47 -4.10 16.20
C LEU A 80 2.89 -4.64 16.36
N GLY A 81 3.69 -4.69 15.29
CA GLY A 81 5.07 -5.15 15.33
C GLY A 81 5.97 -4.30 16.22
N TYR A 82 5.68 -3.00 16.32
CA TYR A 82 6.39 -2.11 17.23
C TYR A 82 6.02 -2.30 18.69
N LEU A 83 4.72 -2.51 18.99
CA LEU A 83 4.18 -2.54 20.34
C LEU A 83 4.21 -3.93 21.00
N GLU A 84 4.15 -4.99 20.20
CA GLU A 84 4.04 -6.38 20.65
C GLU A 84 5.27 -7.20 20.21
N ASP A 85 5.49 -8.33 20.87
CA ASP A 85 6.60 -9.24 20.54
C ASP A 85 6.16 -10.26 19.48
N ASN A 86 6.66 -10.08 18.27
CA ASN A 86 6.38 -10.94 17.10
C ASN A 86 4.89 -11.31 16.95
N PRO A 87 3.97 -10.33 16.92
CA PRO A 87 2.54 -10.61 16.87
C PRO A 87 2.15 -11.32 15.59
N THR A 88 1.17 -12.21 15.69
CA THR A 88 0.54 -12.82 14.53
C THR A 88 -0.45 -11.83 13.91
N ILE A 89 -0.24 -11.46 12.66
CA ILE A 89 -1.16 -10.61 11.91
C ILE A 89 -2.24 -11.44 11.23
N LYS A 90 -3.40 -10.82 10.98
CA LYS A 90 -4.46 -11.45 10.20
C LYS A 90 -4.28 -11.15 8.71
N PRO A 91 -4.09 -12.17 7.84
CA PRO A 91 -4.21 -12.01 6.39
C PRO A 91 -5.63 -11.61 5.98
N TYR A 92 -5.76 -10.94 4.86
CA TYR A 92 -7.06 -10.61 4.28
C TYR A 92 -7.08 -10.94 2.78
N ASN A 93 -8.27 -11.21 2.24
CA ASN A 93 -8.46 -11.47 0.82
C ASN A 93 -8.78 -10.17 0.09
N GLU A 94 -7.81 -9.63 -0.63
CA GLU A 94 -7.96 -8.36 -1.37
C GLU A 94 -9.10 -8.44 -2.41
N GLY A 95 -9.29 -9.60 -3.02
CA GLY A 95 -10.34 -9.84 -4.00
C GLY A 95 -11.74 -9.70 -3.42
N ASP A 96 -11.95 -10.13 -2.17
CA ASP A 96 -13.23 -9.94 -1.47
C ASP A 96 -13.42 -8.49 -1.04
N TRP A 97 -12.36 -7.84 -0.59
CA TRP A 97 -12.42 -6.46 -0.10
C TRP A 97 -12.85 -5.46 -1.17
N VAL A 98 -12.41 -5.63 -2.43
CA VAL A 98 -12.82 -4.75 -3.52
C VAL A 98 -14.27 -4.94 -3.98
N THR A 99 -14.97 -5.96 -3.48
CA THR A 99 -16.38 -6.22 -3.80
C THR A 99 -17.37 -5.54 -2.86
N THR A 100 -16.89 -4.90 -1.79
CA THR A 100 -17.74 -4.24 -0.79
C THR A 100 -18.42 -2.99 -1.33
N SER A 101 -19.53 -2.60 -0.73
CA SER A 101 -20.39 -1.52 -1.24
C SER A 101 -19.72 -0.13 -1.21
N ASP A 102 -18.82 0.11 -0.28
CA ASP A 102 -18.03 1.34 -0.23
C ASP A 102 -17.11 1.50 -1.43
N VAL A 103 -16.42 0.42 -1.83
CA VAL A 103 -15.59 0.41 -3.04
C VAL A 103 -16.44 0.61 -4.29
N GLN A 104 -17.61 -0.02 -4.35
CA GLN A 104 -18.49 0.06 -5.52
C GLN A 104 -19.15 1.41 -5.69
N ASN A 105 -19.51 2.08 -4.60
CA ASN A 105 -20.41 3.24 -4.63
C ASN A 105 -19.75 4.58 -4.28
N LEU A 106 -18.60 4.59 -3.61
CA LEU A 106 -17.91 5.83 -3.28
C LEU A 106 -16.90 6.24 -4.34
N PRO A 107 -16.78 7.53 -4.62
CA PRO A 107 -15.76 8.02 -5.56
C PRO A 107 -14.35 7.87 -4.99
N VAL A 108 -13.36 7.76 -5.87
CA VAL A 108 -11.94 7.52 -5.50
C VAL A 108 -11.34 8.61 -4.61
N ASN A 109 -11.85 9.84 -4.67
CA ASN A 109 -11.37 10.94 -3.83
C ASN A 109 -11.57 10.70 -2.33
N ILE A 110 -12.53 9.87 -1.94
CA ILE A 110 -12.72 9.47 -0.53
C ILE A 110 -11.51 8.63 -0.07
N SER A 111 -11.08 7.66 -0.85
CA SER A 111 -9.87 6.87 -0.54
C SER A 111 -8.59 7.69 -0.63
N ILE A 112 -8.50 8.64 -1.54
CA ILE A 112 -7.36 9.57 -1.62
C ILE A 112 -7.29 10.43 -0.36
N THR A 113 -8.40 10.98 0.10
CA THR A 113 -8.49 11.75 1.35
C THR A 113 -8.06 10.91 2.55
N LEU A 114 -8.52 9.65 2.62
CA LEU A 114 -8.11 8.70 3.64
C LEU A 114 -6.60 8.45 3.59
N LEU A 115 -6.03 8.26 2.40
CA LEU A 115 -4.59 8.05 2.21
C LEU A 115 -3.76 9.26 2.66
N PHE A 116 -4.18 10.48 2.39
CA PHE A 116 -3.50 11.68 2.89
C PHE A 116 -3.42 11.68 4.42
N ALA A 117 -4.52 11.43 5.10
CA ALA A 117 -4.55 11.39 6.56
C ALA A 117 -3.74 10.21 7.12
N LEU A 118 -3.90 9.03 6.55
CA LEU A 118 -3.22 7.81 6.97
C LEU A 118 -1.70 7.92 6.79
N HIS A 119 -1.24 8.37 5.64
CA HIS A 119 0.18 8.50 5.33
C HIS A 119 0.86 9.59 6.15
N ALA A 120 0.17 10.67 6.48
CA ALA A 120 0.70 11.68 7.40
C ALA A 120 0.99 11.06 8.77
N ARG A 121 0.08 10.28 9.32
CA ARG A 121 0.28 9.55 10.59
C ARG A 121 1.34 8.47 10.48
N TRP A 122 1.31 7.71 9.42
CA TRP A 122 2.25 6.59 9.19
C TRP A 122 3.68 7.10 9.03
N TYR A 123 3.87 8.13 8.23
CA TYR A 123 5.16 8.79 8.09
C TYR A 123 5.70 9.32 9.43
N ALA A 124 4.88 10.02 10.21
CA ALA A 124 5.28 10.53 11.51
C ALA A 124 5.70 9.40 12.48
N PHE A 125 4.94 8.29 12.45
CA PHE A 125 5.27 7.10 13.25
C PHE A 125 6.59 6.46 12.79
N LEU A 126 6.74 6.16 11.50
CA LEU A 126 7.96 5.54 10.96
C LEU A 126 9.20 6.41 11.16
N LYS A 127 9.07 7.73 11.02
CA LYS A 127 10.16 8.67 11.25
C LYS A 127 10.65 8.68 12.70
N SER A 128 9.81 8.35 13.64
CA SER A 128 10.16 8.28 15.07
C SER A 128 10.91 7.01 15.47
N LEU A 129 10.94 5.99 14.59
CA LEU A 129 11.61 4.72 14.88
C LEU A 129 13.13 4.83 14.76
N GLU A 130 13.82 4.28 15.73
CA GLU A 130 15.28 4.34 15.82
C GLU A 130 15.90 2.98 16.13
N GLY A 131 17.13 2.76 15.63
CA GLY A 131 17.95 1.61 15.98
C GLY A 131 17.22 0.27 15.86
N ASN A 132 17.15 -0.45 16.96
CA ASN A 132 16.57 -1.80 17.01
C ASN A 132 15.05 -1.86 16.82
N ASP A 133 14.34 -0.73 16.77
CA ASP A 133 12.92 -0.73 16.44
C ASP A 133 12.66 -1.35 15.06
N TRP A 134 13.62 -1.18 14.14
CA TRP A 134 13.55 -1.71 12.79
C TRP A 134 13.81 -3.22 12.69
N ASP A 135 14.36 -3.84 13.74
CA ASP A 135 14.62 -5.29 13.80
C ASP A 135 13.41 -6.08 14.32
N LYS A 136 12.38 -5.39 14.77
CA LYS A 136 11.14 -6.02 15.23
C LYS A 136 10.41 -6.73 14.11
N THR A 137 9.75 -7.82 14.44
CA THR A 137 9.12 -8.72 13.48
C THR A 137 7.63 -8.89 13.73
N ILE A 138 6.93 -9.30 12.68
CA ILE A 138 5.57 -9.81 12.75
C ILE A 138 5.55 -11.22 12.14
N PHE A 139 4.62 -12.05 12.60
CA PHE A 139 4.36 -13.35 11.97
C PHE A 139 3.17 -13.24 11.02
N HIS A 140 3.39 -13.59 9.75
CA HIS A 140 2.35 -13.62 8.72
C HIS A 140 2.01 -15.08 8.40
N PRO A 141 0.85 -15.62 8.80
CA PRO A 141 0.42 -16.96 8.43
C PRO A 141 0.33 -17.10 6.91
N GLY A 142 0.93 -18.16 6.34
CA GLY A 142 0.98 -18.40 4.89
C GLY A 142 2.21 -17.83 4.18
N HIS A 143 3.06 -17.06 4.86
CA HIS A 143 4.39 -16.66 4.39
C HIS A 143 5.51 -17.32 5.20
N GLU A 144 5.30 -18.55 5.65
CA GLU A 144 6.37 -19.34 6.22
C GLU A 144 7.44 -19.55 5.15
N LYS A 145 8.66 -19.11 5.44
CA LYS A 145 9.79 -19.38 4.57
C LYS A 145 9.95 -20.89 4.46
N LYS A 146 9.73 -21.43 3.27
CA LYS A 146 10.16 -22.78 2.93
C LYS A 146 11.67 -22.83 2.84
#